data_83c5b933f7a5b243bd3310fcb7e07533
#
_entry.id   83c5b933f7a5b243bd3310fcb7e07533
#
_cell.length_a   1.000
_cell.length_b   1.000
_cell.length_c   1.000
_cell.angle_alpha   90.00
_cell.angle_beta   90.00
_cell.angle_gamma   90.00
#
_symmetry.space_group_name_H-M   'P 1'
#
loop_
_entity.id
_entity.type
_entity.pdbx_description
1 polymer ?
#
loop_
_entity_poly.entity_id
_entity_poly.type
_entity_poly.pdbx_seq_one_letter_code
_entity_poly.pdbx_strand_id
1 'polypeptide(L)'
;MFAGLQIRKVLALTLACATLLIVSACAVFQPADPNGPRSNAPQYPIGLSDVGTRLEEASLAWYQLSQRYGVSGKTEANLHPYTGTLESLPANLPASIHLPKVGDPSKPTEADTREALRRFIVEWQRLIGAEPDELSLVERTDEPTGIKVARYEQRPFRYPLRGGFGNLTIRFRSDGQIVGLSSNCIPNADRLQAALSNLTPQVTREQAVEQVRNRQNLAATAVVEPQQLVVYAQPAKAPQSAPTSGLEMRLAWEVNVTNGPVTKVYLDAMSNEIIATL
;
A
#
# COMPACT_ATOMS: atom_id res chain seq x y z
N MET A 1 52.48 -60.67 1.74
CA MET A 1 52.18 -59.88 2.91
C MET A 1 52.06 -58.35 2.67
N PHE A 2 51.73 -57.97 1.40
CA PHE A 2 51.67 -56.55 0.98
C PHE A 2 50.27 -56.01 0.61
N ALA A 3 49.27 -56.87 0.51
CA ALA A 3 47.90 -56.48 0.10
C ALA A 3 47.07 -55.79 1.23
N GLY A 4 47.37 -56.06 2.50
CA GLY A 4 46.60 -55.50 3.63
C GLY A 4 46.90 -54.03 3.96
N LEU A 5 48.05 -53.51 3.55
CA LEU A 5 48.48 -52.17 3.85
C LEU A 5 47.83 -51.09 2.95
N GLN A 6 47.55 -51.46 1.72
CA GLN A 6 46.92 -50.56 0.75
C GLN A 6 45.43 -50.34 1.06
N ILE A 7 44.71 -51.34 1.52
CA ILE A 7 43.26 -51.27 1.83
C ILE A 7 43.06 -50.32 3.04
N ARG A 8 43.95 -50.34 4.04
CA ARG A 8 43.82 -49.42 5.19
C ARG A 8 44.05 -47.96 4.85
N LYS A 9 44.95 -47.66 3.89
CA LYS A 9 45.21 -46.29 3.43
C LYS A 9 44.03 -45.72 2.60
N VAL A 10 43.41 -46.54 1.78
CA VAL A 10 42.23 -46.12 0.98
C VAL A 10 41.01 -45.92 1.91
N LEU A 11 40.81 -46.78 2.92
CA LEU A 11 39.72 -46.63 3.86
C LEU A 11 39.87 -45.39 4.76
N ALA A 12 41.09 -45.04 5.16
CA ALA A 12 41.38 -43.82 5.95
C ALA A 12 41.18 -42.55 5.12
N LEU A 13 41.49 -42.57 3.82
CA LEU A 13 41.30 -41.40 2.94
C LEU A 13 39.82 -41.14 2.61
N THR A 14 39.03 -42.18 2.41
CA THR A 14 37.57 -42.07 2.19
C THR A 14 36.85 -41.60 3.44
N LEU A 15 37.26 -42.00 4.64
CA LEU A 15 36.68 -41.57 5.89
C LEU A 15 36.98 -40.08 6.16
N ALA A 16 38.19 -39.62 5.85
CA ALA A 16 38.60 -38.21 5.98
C ALA A 16 37.83 -37.28 5.02
N CYS A 17 37.56 -37.71 3.76
CA CYS A 17 36.75 -36.93 2.83
C CYS A 17 35.27 -36.87 3.24
N ALA A 18 34.72 -37.95 3.81
CA ALA A 18 33.33 -37.96 4.29
C ALA A 18 33.10 -37.03 5.50
N THR A 19 34.09 -36.92 6.41
CA THR A 19 33.99 -35.99 7.54
C THR A 19 34.11 -34.52 7.13
N LEU A 20 34.86 -34.18 6.09
CA LEU A 20 34.96 -32.81 5.57
C LEU A 20 33.68 -32.33 4.91
N LEU A 21 32.88 -33.21 4.30
CA LEU A 21 31.61 -32.84 3.67
C LEU A 21 30.49 -32.62 4.68
N ILE A 22 30.53 -33.19 5.87
CA ILE A 22 29.52 -33.03 6.93
C ILE A 22 29.68 -31.70 7.67
N VAL A 23 30.90 -31.17 7.77
CA VAL A 23 31.15 -29.88 8.45
C VAL A 23 30.72 -28.68 7.63
N SER A 24 30.59 -28.81 6.30
CA SER A 24 30.16 -27.71 5.41
C SER A 24 28.65 -27.49 5.41
N ALA A 25 27.83 -28.37 5.97
CA ALA A 25 26.38 -28.29 5.93
C ALA A 25 25.74 -27.61 7.17
N CYS A 26 26.51 -27.28 8.19
CA CYS A 26 25.97 -26.68 9.42
C CYS A 26 26.10 -25.15 9.53
N ALA A 27 26.42 -24.45 8.45
CA ALA A 27 26.66 -23.00 8.49
C ALA A 27 25.43 -22.12 8.10
N VAL A 28 24.19 -22.63 8.14
CA VAL A 28 23.05 -21.87 7.58
C VAL A 28 21.92 -21.55 8.57
N PHE A 29 22.04 -21.88 9.83
CA PHE A 29 21.08 -21.42 10.85
C PHE A 29 21.81 -20.84 12.06
N GLN A 30 22.43 -19.66 11.90
CA GLN A 30 22.58 -18.79 13.05
C GLN A 30 21.22 -18.16 13.34
N PRO A 31 20.57 -18.42 14.48
CA PRO A 31 19.45 -17.62 14.91
C PRO A 31 19.96 -16.18 14.98
N ALA A 32 19.21 -15.25 14.35
CA ALA A 32 19.55 -13.83 14.38
C ALA A 32 19.76 -13.43 15.85
N ASP A 33 20.94 -12.89 16.15
CA ASP A 33 21.27 -12.40 17.49
C ASP A 33 20.27 -11.25 17.80
N PRO A 34 19.39 -11.39 18.80
CA PRO A 34 18.42 -10.35 19.14
C PRO A 34 19.09 -9.03 19.56
N ASN A 35 20.42 -9.06 19.87
CA ASN A 35 21.24 -7.92 20.25
C ASN A 35 22.28 -7.55 19.16
N GLY A 36 22.27 -8.21 18.00
CA GLY A 36 23.13 -7.84 16.88
C GLY A 36 22.89 -6.40 16.44
N PRO A 37 23.90 -5.71 15.85
CA PRO A 37 23.71 -4.35 15.37
C PRO A 37 22.55 -4.36 14.38
N ARG A 38 21.45 -3.66 14.74
CA ARG A 38 20.29 -3.51 13.87
C ARG A 38 20.78 -2.88 12.58
N SER A 39 20.69 -3.60 11.48
CA SER A 39 20.93 -3.03 10.17
C SER A 39 20.04 -1.80 10.03
N ASN A 40 20.61 -0.62 9.84
CA ASN A 40 19.87 0.61 9.58
C ASN A 40 19.23 0.61 8.18
N ALA A 41 19.41 -0.48 7.43
CA ALA A 41 18.71 -0.64 6.16
C ALA A 41 17.20 -0.76 6.42
N PRO A 42 16.37 0.03 5.74
CA PRO A 42 14.92 -0.07 5.89
C PRO A 42 14.47 -1.50 5.57
N GLN A 43 13.67 -2.07 6.47
CA GLN A 43 13.12 -3.40 6.28
C GLN A 43 12.22 -3.38 5.03
N TYR A 44 12.49 -4.24 4.06
CA TYR A 44 11.70 -4.37 2.85
C TYR A 44 10.87 -5.67 2.87
N PRO A 45 9.61 -5.66 2.44
CA PRO A 45 8.80 -4.51 2.01
C PRO A 45 8.53 -3.50 3.14
N ILE A 46 8.24 -2.24 2.77
CA ILE A 46 7.96 -1.18 3.75
C ILE A 46 6.56 -1.39 4.31
N GLY A 47 6.48 -1.70 5.59
CA GLY A 47 5.22 -1.98 6.27
C GLY A 47 4.57 -0.76 6.92
N LEU A 48 3.25 -0.68 6.85
CA LEU A 48 2.40 0.18 7.67
C LEU A 48 1.90 -0.66 8.85
N SER A 49 2.61 -0.61 9.98
CA SER A 49 2.44 -1.57 11.09
C SER A 49 1.41 -1.16 12.16
N ASP A 50 1.13 0.13 12.31
CA ASP A 50 0.36 0.66 13.44
C ASP A 50 -1.17 0.70 13.18
N VAL A 51 -1.73 -0.32 12.52
CA VAL A 51 -3.16 -0.36 12.16
C VAL A 51 -4.06 -0.26 13.37
N GLY A 52 -3.72 -0.94 14.48
CA GLY A 52 -4.52 -0.89 15.71
C GLY A 52 -4.65 0.52 16.27
N THR A 53 -3.54 1.22 16.44
CA THR A 53 -3.51 2.61 16.93
C THR A 53 -4.31 3.55 16.00
N ARG A 54 -4.19 3.36 14.68
CA ARG A 54 -4.93 4.16 13.70
C ARG A 54 -6.44 3.92 13.75
N LEU A 55 -6.86 2.68 13.94
CA LEU A 55 -8.28 2.35 14.12
C LEU A 55 -8.84 3.03 15.38
N GLU A 56 -8.08 3.08 16.47
CA GLU A 56 -8.46 3.80 17.69
C GLU A 56 -8.54 5.31 17.44
N GLU A 57 -7.54 5.91 16.79
CA GLU A 57 -7.52 7.33 16.44
C GLU A 57 -8.68 7.71 15.49
N ALA A 58 -8.95 6.89 14.49
CA ALA A 58 -10.07 7.10 13.56
C ALA A 58 -11.42 6.95 14.27
N SER A 59 -11.56 5.98 15.18
CA SER A 59 -12.76 5.80 16.00
C SER A 59 -13.01 7.01 16.90
N LEU A 60 -11.96 7.57 17.49
CA LEU A 60 -12.05 8.80 18.27
C LEU A 60 -12.45 10.00 17.40
N ALA A 61 -11.84 10.12 16.21
CA ALA A 61 -12.19 11.18 15.27
C ALA A 61 -13.62 11.05 14.76
N TRP A 62 -14.11 9.83 14.52
CA TRP A 62 -15.51 9.57 14.22
C TRP A 62 -16.44 9.98 15.34
N TYR A 63 -16.10 9.65 16.58
CA TYR A 63 -16.86 10.09 17.74
C TYR A 63 -16.95 11.62 17.83
N GLN A 64 -15.85 12.34 17.61
CA GLN A 64 -15.83 13.81 17.61
C GLN A 64 -16.69 14.39 16.48
N LEU A 65 -16.61 13.83 15.26
CA LEU A 65 -17.48 14.21 14.14
C LEU A 65 -18.95 13.96 14.50
N SER A 66 -19.26 12.80 15.05
CA SER A 66 -20.61 12.40 15.42
C SER A 66 -21.19 13.36 16.47
N GLN A 67 -20.42 13.73 17.48
CA GLN A 67 -20.85 14.71 18.48
C GLN A 67 -21.11 16.09 17.87
N ARG A 68 -20.21 16.56 17.00
CA ARG A 68 -20.34 17.87 16.37
C ARG A 68 -21.59 18.02 15.50
N TYR A 69 -21.95 16.95 14.78
CA TYR A 69 -23.09 16.97 13.87
C TYR A 69 -24.36 16.31 14.46
N GLY A 70 -24.35 15.95 15.75
CA GLY A 70 -25.50 15.35 16.41
C GLY A 70 -25.87 13.96 15.87
N VAL A 71 -24.90 13.23 15.33
CA VAL A 71 -25.09 11.82 14.94
C VAL A 71 -25.27 10.98 16.19
N SER A 72 -26.22 10.05 16.20
CA SER A 72 -26.46 9.17 17.35
C SER A 72 -25.19 8.41 17.74
N GLY A 73 -24.81 8.46 19.01
CA GLY A 73 -23.60 7.80 19.53
C GLY A 73 -23.57 6.28 19.42
N LYS A 74 -24.62 5.66 18.86
CA LYS A 74 -24.67 4.22 18.54
C LYS A 74 -24.26 3.88 17.11
N THR A 75 -24.00 4.90 16.29
CA THR A 75 -23.60 4.70 14.89
C THR A 75 -22.09 4.50 14.83
N GLU A 76 -21.65 3.29 14.57
CA GLU A 76 -20.23 2.97 14.41
C GLU A 76 -19.71 3.40 13.04
N ALA A 77 -18.43 3.80 12.97
CA ALA A 77 -17.75 4.06 11.71
C ALA A 77 -17.44 2.73 10.99
N ASN A 78 -17.65 2.73 9.68
CA ASN A 78 -17.09 1.68 8.84
C ASN A 78 -15.67 2.08 8.47
N LEU A 79 -14.67 1.50 9.14
CA LEU A 79 -13.26 1.81 8.96
C LEU A 79 -12.58 0.77 8.07
N HIS A 80 -11.72 1.25 7.17
CA HIS A 80 -10.95 0.41 6.26
C HIS A 80 -9.92 -0.42 7.05
N PRO A 81 -9.91 -1.77 6.90
CA PRO A 81 -9.17 -2.67 7.79
C PRO A 81 -7.65 -2.52 7.72
N TYR A 82 -7.10 -2.00 6.61
CA TYR A 82 -5.66 -1.89 6.41
C TYR A 82 -5.12 -0.47 6.62
N THR A 83 -5.93 0.55 6.35
CA THR A 83 -5.51 1.96 6.49
C THR A 83 -6.04 2.62 7.76
N GLY A 84 -7.11 2.09 8.35
CA GLY A 84 -7.79 2.70 9.49
C GLY A 84 -8.54 4.00 9.13
N THR A 85 -8.79 4.25 7.84
CA THR A 85 -9.53 5.42 7.36
C THR A 85 -11.02 5.12 7.22
N LEU A 86 -11.85 6.13 7.03
CA LEU A 86 -13.29 5.96 6.86
C LEU A 86 -13.60 5.33 5.50
N GLU A 87 -13.94 4.04 5.48
CA GLU A 87 -14.27 3.31 4.26
C GLU A 87 -15.59 3.78 3.65
N SER A 88 -16.58 4.06 4.49
CA SER A 88 -17.86 4.62 4.06
C SER A 88 -18.61 5.29 5.21
N LEU A 89 -19.42 6.29 4.86
CA LEU A 89 -20.41 6.81 5.82
C LEU A 89 -21.51 5.75 6.06
N PRO A 90 -21.99 5.60 7.29
CA PRO A 90 -23.14 4.76 7.58
C PRO A 90 -24.38 5.17 6.77
N ALA A 91 -25.12 4.18 6.25
CA ALA A 91 -26.22 4.40 5.31
C ALA A 91 -27.37 5.29 5.84
N ASN A 92 -27.59 5.31 7.14
CA ASN A 92 -28.73 6.01 7.79
C ASN A 92 -28.22 7.01 8.83
N LEU A 93 -27.43 8.00 8.37
CA LEU A 93 -27.03 9.10 9.26
C LEU A 93 -28.26 9.98 9.57
N PRO A 94 -28.65 10.10 10.84
CA PRO A 94 -29.80 10.92 11.22
C PRO A 94 -29.51 12.42 11.14
N ALA A 95 -28.26 12.80 10.95
CA ALA A 95 -27.80 14.17 10.95
C ALA A 95 -27.08 14.53 9.66
N SER A 96 -27.15 15.81 9.32
CA SER A 96 -26.53 16.33 8.10
C SER A 96 -25.12 16.82 8.38
N ILE A 97 -24.14 16.08 7.91
CA ILE A 97 -22.74 16.55 7.86
C ILE A 97 -22.62 17.56 6.73
N HIS A 98 -22.03 18.71 6.97
CA HIS A 98 -21.87 19.74 5.96
C HIS A 98 -20.41 20.16 5.78
N LEU A 99 -20.08 20.56 4.57
CA LEU A 99 -18.83 21.26 4.28
C LEU A 99 -18.79 22.58 5.08
N PRO A 100 -17.60 23.02 5.52
CA PRO A 100 -17.43 24.32 6.14
C PRO A 100 -17.90 25.45 5.20
N LYS A 101 -18.59 26.45 5.75
CA LYS A 101 -19.05 27.61 4.96
C LYS A 101 -17.84 28.46 4.56
N VAL A 102 -17.76 28.78 3.27
CA VAL A 102 -16.76 29.66 2.69
C VAL A 102 -17.46 30.61 1.71
N GLY A 103 -17.10 31.88 1.73
CA GLY A 103 -17.68 32.89 0.85
C GLY A 103 -19.16 33.23 1.16
N ASP A 104 -19.88 33.67 0.13
CA ASP A 104 -21.31 33.95 0.21
C ASP A 104 -22.10 32.65 -0.02
N PRO A 105 -22.83 32.13 1.01
CA PRO A 105 -23.59 30.91 0.90
C PRO A 105 -24.73 30.97 -0.12
N SER A 106 -25.18 32.16 -0.52
CA SER A 106 -26.24 32.35 -1.52
C SER A 106 -25.72 32.21 -2.96
N LYS A 107 -24.41 32.36 -3.18
CA LYS A 107 -23.76 32.29 -4.48
C LYS A 107 -22.38 31.63 -4.38
N PRO A 108 -22.31 30.35 -4.00
CA PRO A 108 -21.03 29.67 -3.84
C PRO A 108 -20.29 29.59 -5.19
N THR A 109 -19.05 30.06 -5.19
CA THR A 109 -18.16 29.96 -6.33
C THR A 109 -17.45 28.59 -6.36
N GLU A 110 -16.82 28.29 -7.50
CA GLU A 110 -15.93 27.14 -7.62
C GLU A 110 -14.76 27.20 -6.60
N ALA A 111 -14.20 28.40 -6.43
CA ALA A 111 -13.12 28.65 -5.49
C ALA A 111 -13.57 28.41 -4.02
N ASP A 112 -14.77 28.88 -3.67
CA ASP A 112 -15.35 28.64 -2.34
C ASP A 112 -15.57 27.16 -2.08
N THR A 113 -16.05 26.42 -3.09
CA THR A 113 -16.27 24.97 -2.98
C THR A 113 -14.94 24.23 -2.78
N ARG A 114 -13.88 24.60 -3.50
CA ARG A 114 -12.56 23.99 -3.32
C ARG A 114 -12.00 24.25 -1.93
N GLU A 115 -12.14 25.48 -1.47
CA GLU A 115 -11.66 25.86 -0.13
C GLU A 115 -12.48 25.18 0.97
N ALA A 116 -13.80 25.02 0.80
CA ALA A 116 -14.64 24.28 1.71
C ALA A 116 -14.22 22.79 1.81
N LEU A 117 -13.97 22.15 0.67
CA LEU A 117 -13.45 20.78 0.61
C LEU A 117 -12.07 20.68 1.28
N ARG A 118 -11.15 21.63 0.99
CA ARG A 118 -9.83 21.67 1.61
C ARG A 118 -9.92 21.76 3.13
N ARG A 119 -10.74 22.67 3.65
CA ARG A 119 -10.96 22.83 5.11
C ARG A 119 -11.56 21.58 5.74
N PHE A 120 -12.51 20.94 5.06
CA PHE A 120 -13.10 19.69 5.52
C PHE A 120 -12.05 18.59 5.61
N ILE A 121 -11.16 18.46 4.60
CA ILE A 121 -10.08 17.46 4.60
C ILE A 121 -9.10 17.72 5.76
N VAL A 122 -8.69 18.98 5.98
CA VAL A 122 -7.81 19.35 7.12
C VAL A 122 -8.46 18.96 8.45
N GLU A 123 -9.73 19.29 8.63
CA GLU A 123 -10.42 19.08 9.88
C GLU A 123 -10.59 17.59 10.22
N TRP A 124 -10.81 16.75 9.20
CA TRP A 124 -11.09 15.33 9.36
C TRP A 124 -9.96 14.42 8.85
N GLN A 125 -8.76 14.96 8.81
CA GLN A 125 -7.55 14.31 8.35
C GLN A 125 -7.35 12.90 8.95
N ARG A 126 -7.65 12.71 10.25
CA ARG A 126 -7.52 11.41 10.92
C ARG A 126 -8.49 10.35 10.41
N LEU A 127 -9.68 10.77 9.92
CA LEU A 127 -10.64 9.87 9.26
C LEU A 127 -10.30 9.63 7.80
N ILE A 128 -9.71 10.63 7.14
CA ILE A 128 -9.37 10.60 5.72
C ILE A 128 -8.03 9.90 5.48
N GLY A 129 -7.05 10.10 6.38
CA GLY A 129 -5.73 9.49 6.30
C GLY A 129 -4.77 10.21 5.35
N ALA A 130 -5.08 11.44 4.93
CA ALA A 130 -4.22 12.25 4.07
C ALA A 130 -4.39 13.74 4.37
N GLU A 131 -3.34 14.52 4.11
CA GLU A 131 -3.39 15.97 4.12
C GLU A 131 -3.80 16.52 2.74
N PRO A 132 -4.34 17.76 2.65
CA PRO A 132 -4.79 18.32 1.38
C PRO A 132 -3.71 18.45 0.32
N ASP A 133 -2.46 18.67 0.72
CA ASP A 133 -1.29 18.81 -0.18
C ASP A 133 -0.80 17.47 -0.73
N GLU A 134 -1.12 16.36 -0.06
CA GLU A 134 -0.92 15.01 -0.57
C GLU A 134 -1.97 14.59 -1.61
N LEU A 135 -3.06 15.35 -1.75
CA LEU A 135 -4.22 14.98 -2.55
C LEU A 135 -4.31 15.80 -3.84
N SER A 136 -4.44 15.12 -4.96
CA SER A 136 -4.73 15.72 -6.26
C SER A 136 -6.18 15.46 -6.64
N LEU A 137 -6.95 16.52 -6.91
CA LEU A 137 -8.31 16.38 -7.45
C LEU A 137 -8.22 15.86 -8.89
N VAL A 138 -8.70 14.64 -9.13
CA VAL A 138 -8.62 13.98 -10.44
C VAL A 138 -9.91 14.04 -11.20
N GLU A 139 -11.04 14.14 -10.50
CA GLU A 139 -12.34 14.19 -11.12
C GLU A 139 -13.30 15.06 -10.29
N ARG A 140 -14.08 15.86 -10.97
CA ARG A 140 -15.23 16.54 -10.42
C ARG A 140 -16.40 16.41 -11.38
N THR A 141 -17.47 15.79 -10.91
CA THR A 141 -18.66 15.53 -11.72
C THR A 141 -19.89 15.97 -10.96
N ASP A 142 -20.90 16.42 -11.72
CA ASP A 142 -22.24 16.70 -11.21
C ASP A 142 -23.15 15.55 -11.68
N GLU A 143 -23.68 14.77 -10.74
CA GLU A 143 -24.62 13.70 -11.04
C GLU A 143 -26.00 14.30 -11.42
N PRO A 144 -26.80 13.59 -12.23
CA PRO A 144 -28.17 14.05 -12.60
C PRO A 144 -29.08 14.31 -11.39
N THR A 145 -28.76 13.70 -10.24
CA THR A 145 -29.45 13.85 -8.96
C THR A 145 -29.13 15.15 -8.23
N GLY A 146 -28.28 16.03 -8.80
CA GLY A 146 -27.79 17.25 -8.16
C GLY A 146 -26.71 17.00 -7.11
N ILE A 147 -26.18 15.77 -7.05
CA ILE A 147 -25.06 15.42 -6.18
C ILE A 147 -23.75 15.75 -6.93
N LYS A 148 -22.88 16.47 -6.26
CA LYS A 148 -21.51 16.75 -6.73
C LYS A 148 -20.56 15.71 -6.16
N VAL A 149 -19.64 15.23 -7.01
CA VAL A 149 -18.63 14.24 -6.64
C VAL A 149 -17.25 14.86 -6.82
N ALA A 150 -16.44 14.85 -5.77
CA ALA A 150 -15.03 15.20 -5.81
C ALA A 150 -14.21 13.93 -5.52
N ARG A 151 -13.39 13.52 -6.48
CA ARG A 151 -12.47 12.39 -6.36
C ARG A 151 -11.04 12.89 -6.34
N TYR A 152 -10.30 12.37 -5.37
CA TYR A 152 -8.90 12.69 -5.18
C TYR A 152 -8.07 11.42 -5.24
N GLU A 153 -6.86 11.55 -5.78
CA GLU A 153 -5.80 10.57 -5.66
C GLU A 153 -4.70 11.11 -4.76
N GLN A 154 -4.22 10.29 -3.85
CA GLN A 154 -3.08 10.61 -3.00
C GLN A 154 -1.79 10.47 -3.80
N ARG A 155 -0.97 11.52 -3.80
CA ARG A 155 0.29 11.60 -4.57
C ARG A 155 1.49 12.03 -3.73
N PRO A 156 1.72 11.40 -2.57
CA PRO A 156 2.83 11.76 -1.70
C PRO A 156 4.14 11.13 -2.17
N PHE A 157 4.08 10.11 -3.04
CA PHE A 157 5.23 9.32 -3.44
C PHE A 157 5.88 9.85 -4.72
N ARG A 158 7.22 9.70 -4.81
CA ARG A 158 7.98 9.99 -6.02
C ARG A 158 7.46 9.22 -7.25
N TYR A 159 6.98 8.00 -7.03
CA TYR A 159 6.42 7.13 -8.05
C TYR A 159 4.91 7.02 -7.88
N PRO A 160 4.15 6.83 -8.98
CA PRO A 160 2.69 6.66 -8.89
C PRO A 160 2.29 5.52 -7.96
N LEU A 161 1.25 5.74 -7.16
CA LEU A 161 0.68 4.71 -6.30
C LEU A 161 -0.21 3.76 -7.11
N ARG A 162 -0.13 2.46 -6.82
CA ARG A 162 -0.94 1.38 -7.40
C ARG A 162 -1.42 0.44 -6.30
N GLY A 163 -2.29 -0.49 -6.64
CA GLY A 163 -2.86 -1.47 -5.70
C GLY A 163 -4.25 -1.10 -5.17
N GLY A 164 -4.86 -0.03 -5.71
CA GLY A 164 -6.23 0.35 -5.37
C GLY A 164 -6.37 1.23 -4.12
N PHE A 165 -5.26 1.61 -3.48
CA PHE A 165 -5.22 2.51 -2.33
C PHE A 165 -4.97 3.96 -2.74
N GLY A 166 -5.09 4.90 -1.77
CA GLY A 166 -4.80 6.31 -1.97
C GLY A 166 -5.93 7.09 -2.64
N ASN A 167 -7.16 6.66 -2.45
CA ASN A 167 -8.32 7.32 -3.04
C ASN A 167 -9.19 7.96 -1.95
N LEU A 168 -9.67 9.18 -2.22
CA LEU A 168 -10.68 9.87 -1.42
C LEU A 168 -11.82 10.28 -2.34
N THR A 169 -13.04 9.93 -1.96
CA THR A 169 -14.26 10.37 -2.65
C THR A 169 -15.17 11.10 -1.68
N ILE A 170 -15.56 12.32 -2.03
CA ILE A 170 -16.53 13.14 -1.27
C ILE A 170 -17.71 13.42 -2.18
N ARG A 171 -18.92 13.02 -1.75
CA ARG A 171 -20.18 13.28 -2.44
C ARG A 171 -20.99 14.26 -1.59
N PHE A 172 -21.43 15.35 -2.20
CA PHE A 172 -22.14 16.42 -1.49
C PHE A 172 -23.19 17.09 -2.36
N ARG A 173 -24.17 17.70 -1.76
CA ARG A 173 -25.21 18.48 -2.42
C ARG A 173 -24.77 19.93 -2.63
N SER A 174 -25.55 20.69 -3.41
CA SER A 174 -25.28 22.11 -3.67
C SER A 174 -25.32 22.98 -2.42
N ASP A 175 -26.06 22.58 -1.37
CA ASP A 175 -26.10 23.24 -0.07
C ASP A 175 -24.91 22.89 0.83
N GLY A 176 -23.99 22.05 0.35
CA GLY A 176 -22.81 21.57 1.07
C GLY A 176 -23.08 20.34 1.93
N GLN A 177 -24.28 19.79 1.96
CA GLN A 177 -24.56 18.55 2.70
C GLN A 177 -23.77 17.39 2.12
N ILE A 178 -22.95 16.73 2.95
CA ILE A 178 -22.21 15.54 2.58
C ILE A 178 -23.16 14.33 2.62
N VAL A 179 -23.25 13.62 1.51
CA VAL A 179 -24.08 12.43 1.33
C VAL A 179 -23.26 11.16 1.15
N GLY A 180 -21.95 11.30 0.99
CA GLY A 180 -21.02 10.18 0.91
C GLY A 180 -19.59 10.64 1.16
N LEU A 181 -18.85 9.84 1.90
CA LEU A 181 -17.43 10.01 2.16
C LEU A 181 -16.82 8.63 2.21
N SER A 182 -15.78 8.40 1.42
CA SER A 182 -14.99 7.18 1.49
C SER A 182 -13.53 7.49 1.26
N SER A 183 -12.66 6.85 2.03
CA SER A 183 -11.22 6.98 1.93
C SER A 183 -10.53 5.65 2.15
N ASN A 184 -9.55 5.36 1.32
CA ASN A 184 -8.53 4.35 1.55
C ASN A 184 -7.13 4.96 1.39
N CYS A 185 -6.99 6.26 1.71
CA CYS A 185 -5.70 6.95 1.74
C CYS A 185 -4.76 6.27 2.73
N ILE A 186 -3.47 6.37 2.44
CA ILE A 186 -2.40 5.78 3.23
C ILE A 186 -1.92 6.80 4.26
N PRO A 187 -2.16 6.60 5.56
CA PRO A 187 -1.72 7.54 6.59
C PRO A 187 -0.19 7.59 6.72
N ASN A 188 0.32 8.75 7.17
CA ASN A 188 1.76 8.97 7.37
C ASN A 188 2.59 8.71 6.11
N ALA A 189 2.08 9.13 4.95
CA ALA A 189 2.67 8.88 3.66
C ALA A 189 4.08 9.47 3.50
N ASP A 190 4.39 10.61 4.13
CA ASP A 190 5.71 11.22 4.15
C ASP A 190 6.78 10.29 4.74
N ARG A 191 6.46 9.60 5.85
CA ARG A 191 7.37 8.63 6.47
C ARG A 191 7.65 7.46 5.55
N LEU A 192 6.63 6.99 4.86
CA LEU A 192 6.74 5.89 3.90
C LEU A 192 7.52 6.33 2.66
N GLN A 193 7.26 7.55 2.18
CA GLN A 193 8.01 8.16 1.08
C GLN A 193 9.51 8.25 1.42
N ALA A 194 9.85 8.71 2.63
CA ALA A 194 11.25 8.78 3.06
C ALA A 194 11.93 7.40 3.05
N ALA A 195 11.23 6.35 3.50
CA ALA A 195 11.73 4.98 3.46
C ALA A 195 11.89 4.44 2.03
N LEU A 196 10.90 4.67 1.16
CA LEU A 196 10.91 4.25 -0.24
C LEU A 196 11.96 4.99 -1.07
N SER A 197 12.23 6.27 -0.78
CA SER A 197 13.22 7.08 -1.51
C SER A 197 14.66 6.58 -1.32
N ASN A 198 14.94 5.86 -0.25
CA ASN A 198 16.24 5.25 0.02
C ASN A 198 16.47 3.92 -0.71
N LEU A 199 15.43 3.39 -1.38
CA LEU A 199 15.54 2.15 -2.11
C LEU A 199 16.11 2.40 -3.52
N THR A 200 17.07 1.54 -3.90
CA THR A 200 17.58 1.48 -5.26
C THR A 200 17.09 0.20 -5.92
N PRO A 201 16.39 0.27 -7.06
CA PRO A 201 15.93 -0.92 -7.77
C PRO A 201 17.08 -1.90 -8.03
N GLN A 202 16.88 -3.17 -7.72
CA GLN A 202 17.84 -4.25 -7.99
C GLN A 202 17.57 -4.90 -9.36
N VAL A 203 16.34 -4.76 -9.85
CA VAL A 203 15.91 -5.29 -11.14
C VAL A 203 15.90 -4.14 -12.16
N THR A 204 16.67 -4.27 -13.24
CA THR A 204 16.66 -3.29 -14.32
C THR A 204 15.38 -3.40 -15.17
N ARG A 205 15.15 -2.41 -16.02
CA ARG A 205 14.02 -2.38 -16.95
C ARG A 205 14.02 -3.58 -17.89
N GLU A 206 15.20 -3.92 -18.42
CA GLU A 206 15.40 -5.04 -19.35
C GLU A 206 15.19 -6.39 -18.67
N GLN A 207 15.71 -6.52 -17.44
CA GLN A 207 15.48 -7.72 -16.62
C GLN A 207 14.01 -7.90 -16.30
N ALA A 208 13.25 -6.81 -16.04
CA ALA A 208 11.82 -6.88 -15.79
C ALA A 208 11.05 -7.46 -16.98
N VAL A 209 11.40 -7.05 -18.21
CA VAL A 209 10.82 -7.61 -19.45
C VAL A 209 11.07 -9.11 -19.54
N GLU A 210 12.31 -9.52 -19.36
CA GLU A 210 12.70 -10.93 -19.44
C GLU A 210 12.00 -11.79 -18.39
N GLN A 211 11.97 -11.31 -17.15
CA GLN A 211 11.32 -12.02 -16.05
C GLN A 211 9.81 -12.17 -16.25
N VAL A 212 9.13 -11.10 -16.70
CA VAL A 212 7.71 -11.17 -17.00
C VAL A 212 7.45 -12.16 -18.13
N ARG A 213 8.23 -12.12 -19.21
CA ARG A 213 8.10 -13.03 -20.33
C ARG A 213 8.24 -14.49 -19.90
N ASN A 214 9.28 -14.80 -19.13
CA ASN A 214 9.60 -16.14 -18.70
C ASN A 214 8.59 -16.69 -17.69
N ARG A 215 8.21 -15.90 -16.68
CA ARG A 215 7.31 -16.37 -15.60
C ARG A 215 5.85 -16.45 -16.02
N GLN A 216 5.42 -15.63 -16.99
CA GLN A 216 4.08 -15.70 -17.56
C GLN A 216 3.99 -16.67 -18.75
N ASN A 217 5.09 -17.36 -19.12
CA ASN A 217 5.18 -18.26 -20.26
C ASN A 217 4.61 -17.61 -21.54
N LEU A 218 4.97 -16.35 -21.80
CA LEU A 218 4.42 -15.57 -22.89
C LEU A 218 4.94 -16.08 -24.25
N ALA A 219 4.04 -16.18 -25.23
CA ALA A 219 4.40 -16.51 -26.59
C ALA A 219 5.36 -15.45 -27.17
N ALA A 220 6.16 -15.85 -28.17
CA ALA A 220 7.10 -14.94 -28.86
C ALA A 220 6.39 -13.71 -29.48
N THR A 221 5.11 -13.85 -29.83
CA THR A 221 4.26 -12.78 -30.40
C THR A 221 3.75 -11.79 -29.35
N ALA A 222 3.88 -12.08 -28.06
CA ALA A 222 3.49 -11.16 -27.01
C ALA A 222 4.48 -10.00 -26.93
N VAL A 223 3.95 -8.78 -26.85
CA VAL A 223 4.74 -7.56 -26.65
C VAL A 223 4.74 -7.23 -25.15
N VAL A 224 5.92 -7.09 -24.57
CA VAL A 224 6.13 -6.80 -23.14
C VAL A 224 6.84 -5.47 -23.03
N GLU A 225 6.16 -4.47 -22.48
CA GLU A 225 6.64 -3.09 -22.38
C GLU A 225 6.66 -2.61 -20.94
N PRO A 226 7.84 -2.43 -20.33
CA PRO A 226 7.96 -1.82 -19.02
C PRO A 226 7.68 -0.32 -19.12
N GLN A 227 6.70 0.14 -18.35
CA GLN A 227 6.25 1.53 -18.37
C GLN A 227 7.09 2.39 -17.43
N GLN A 228 6.94 2.16 -16.14
CA GLN A 228 7.54 2.99 -15.09
C GLN A 228 7.70 2.21 -13.79
N LEU A 229 8.48 2.76 -12.88
CA LEU A 229 8.46 2.35 -11.47
C LEU A 229 7.21 2.93 -10.79
N VAL A 230 6.60 2.14 -9.92
CA VAL A 230 5.43 2.50 -9.14
C VAL A 230 5.61 2.05 -7.68
N VAL A 231 4.91 2.69 -6.77
CA VAL A 231 4.71 2.18 -5.41
C VAL A 231 3.46 1.30 -5.43
N TYR A 232 3.63 0.01 -5.24
CA TYR A 232 2.51 -0.93 -5.19
C TYR A 232 2.15 -1.22 -3.73
N ALA A 233 0.93 -0.82 -3.35
CA ALA A 233 0.38 -1.07 -2.01
C ALA A 233 -0.51 -2.31 -2.02
N GLN A 234 -0.31 -3.20 -1.06
CA GLN A 234 -1.14 -4.39 -0.89
C GLN A 234 -1.25 -4.79 0.58
N PRO A 235 -2.27 -5.56 0.97
CA PRO A 235 -2.32 -6.16 2.29
C PRO A 235 -1.05 -6.97 2.57
N ALA A 236 -0.42 -6.74 3.71
CA ALA A 236 0.73 -7.54 4.11
C ALA A 236 0.31 -9.00 4.32
N LYS A 237 1.15 -9.93 3.89
CA LYS A 237 0.93 -11.36 4.16
C LYS A 237 1.09 -11.58 5.66
N ALA A 238 -0.03 -11.68 6.38
CA ALA A 238 0.00 -11.95 7.81
C ALA A 238 0.56 -13.34 8.10
N PRO A 239 1.40 -13.50 9.12
CA PRO A 239 1.57 -14.79 9.76
C PRO A 239 0.19 -15.24 10.24
N GLN A 240 -0.15 -16.53 10.11
CA GLN A 240 -1.48 -17.10 10.43
C GLN A 240 -2.00 -16.80 11.85
N SER A 241 -1.17 -16.24 12.72
CA SER A 241 -1.45 -15.91 14.11
C SER A 241 -1.74 -14.42 14.39
N ALA A 242 -1.64 -13.52 13.40
CA ALA A 242 -1.86 -12.10 13.63
C ALA A 242 -3.29 -11.67 13.22
N PRO A 243 -4.08 -11.06 14.10
CA PRO A 243 -5.47 -10.70 13.82
C PRO A 243 -5.65 -9.56 12.79
N THR A 244 -4.61 -8.79 12.52
CA THR A 244 -4.63 -7.70 11.54
C THR A 244 -3.35 -7.70 10.72
N SER A 245 -3.47 -7.99 9.44
CA SER A 245 -2.40 -7.73 8.48
C SER A 245 -2.37 -6.24 8.18
N GLY A 246 -1.21 -5.61 8.34
CA GLY A 246 -1.00 -4.23 7.91
C GLY A 246 -1.03 -4.10 6.38
N LEU A 247 -0.69 -2.92 5.92
CA LEU A 247 -0.44 -2.63 4.51
C LEU A 247 1.06 -2.68 4.26
N GLU A 248 1.49 -3.30 3.17
CA GLU A 248 2.88 -3.25 2.72
C GLU A 248 3.00 -2.51 1.39
N MET A 249 4.09 -1.77 1.25
CA MET A 249 4.43 -1.06 0.03
C MET A 249 5.68 -1.63 -0.58
N ARG A 250 5.63 -1.82 -1.87
CA ARG A 250 6.71 -2.36 -2.69
C ARG A 250 7.05 -1.42 -3.82
N LEU A 251 8.32 -1.28 -4.14
CA LEU A 251 8.75 -0.63 -5.37
C LEU A 251 8.65 -1.66 -6.50
N ALA A 252 7.86 -1.36 -7.53
CA ALA A 252 7.57 -2.32 -8.59
C ALA A 252 7.72 -1.71 -9.98
N TRP A 253 8.10 -2.55 -10.96
CA TRP A 253 7.93 -2.24 -12.37
C TRP A 253 6.49 -2.49 -12.78
N GLU A 254 5.83 -1.48 -13.34
CA GLU A 254 4.57 -1.61 -14.06
C GLU A 254 4.88 -2.02 -15.50
N VAL A 255 4.45 -3.22 -15.91
CA VAL A 255 4.77 -3.82 -17.20
C VAL A 255 3.47 -4.13 -17.94
N ASN A 256 3.28 -3.52 -19.10
CA ASN A 256 2.16 -3.84 -19.99
C ASN A 256 2.47 -5.06 -20.85
N VAL A 257 1.48 -5.89 -21.08
CA VAL A 257 1.56 -7.06 -21.94
C VAL A 257 0.45 -6.97 -22.98
N THR A 258 0.84 -7.00 -24.26
CA THR A 258 -0.09 -7.04 -25.40
C THR A 258 0.02 -8.39 -26.10
N ASN A 259 -1.09 -8.92 -26.58
CA ASN A 259 -1.18 -10.25 -27.19
C ASN A 259 -0.76 -11.39 -26.25
N GLY A 260 -1.09 -11.26 -24.96
CA GLY A 260 -0.82 -12.25 -23.90
C GLY A 260 -2.07 -12.58 -23.09
N PRO A 261 -1.98 -13.56 -22.18
CA PRO A 261 -3.10 -13.95 -21.30
C PRO A 261 -3.37 -12.93 -20.19
N VAL A 262 -2.44 -12.00 -19.94
CA VAL A 262 -2.55 -10.90 -18.96
C VAL A 262 -2.30 -9.59 -19.69
N THR A 263 -2.88 -8.50 -19.19
CA THR A 263 -2.70 -7.17 -19.79
C THR A 263 -1.65 -6.33 -19.08
N LYS A 264 -1.43 -6.62 -17.80
CA LYS A 264 -0.48 -5.89 -16.97
C LYS A 264 0.11 -6.78 -15.88
N VAL A 265 1.39 -6.58 -15.59
CA VAL A 265 2.12 -7.28 -14.53
C VAL A 265 2.85 -6.26 -13.67
N TYR A 266 2.78 -6.44 -12.35
CA TYR A 266 3.59 -5.71 -11.39
C TYR A 266 4.69 -6.63 -10.88
N LEU A 267 5.94 -6.29 -11.19
CA LEU A 267 7.13 -7.03 -10.78
C LEU A 267 7.89 -6.24 -9.72
N ASP A 268 8.12 -6.85 -8.57
CA ASP A 268 8.89 -6.26 -7.48
C ASP A 268 10.31 -5.92 -7.95
N ALA A 269 10.66 -4.64 -7.89
CA ALA A 269 11.95 -4.14 -8.36
C ALA A 269 13.12 -4.46 -7.40
N MET A 270 12.84 -4.98 -6.19
CA MET A 270 13.83 -5.36 -5.19
C MET A 270 14.01 -6.87 -5.13
N SER A 271 12.91 -7.64 -5.05
CA SER A 271 12.94 -9.11 -4.87
C SER A 271 12.77 -9.88 -6.18
N ASN A 272 12.45 -9.21 -7.27
CA ASN A 272 12.15 -9.84 -8.56
C ASN A 272 10.91 -10.77 -8.52
N GLU A 273 10.00 -10.61 -7.58
CA GLU A 273 8.76 -11.39 -7.49
C GLU A 273 7.63 -10.74 -8.29
N ILE A 274 6.73 -11.53 -8.87
CA ILE A 274 5.48 -10.99 -9.41
C ILE A 274 4.55 -10.71 -8.21
N ILE A 275 4.17 -9.44 -8.07
CA ILE A 275 3.28 -8.96 -7.02
C ILE A 275 1.82 -9.20 -7.42
N ALA A 276 1.48 -8.78 -8.66
CA ALA A 276 0.12 -8.86 -9.18
C ALA A 276 0.10 -8.96 -10.71
N THR A 277 -0.99 -9.53 -11.24
CA THR A 277 -1.32 -9.60 -12.67
C THR A 277 -2.75 -9.14 -12.89
N LEU A 278 -3.01 -8.42 -14.00
CA LEU A 278 -4.34 -7.96 -14.43
C LEU A 278 -4.64 -8.46 -15.83
#